data_0ccfaa07928f76c4aedd8037780f7c5b
#
_entry.id   0ccfaa07928f76c4aedd8037780f7c5b
#
_cell.length_a   1.000
_cell.length_b   1.000
_cell.length_c   1.000
_cell.angle_alpha   90.00
_cell.angle_beta   90.00
_cell.angle_gamma   90.00
#
_symmetry.space_group_name_H-M   'P 1'
#
loop_
_entity.id
_entity.type
_entity.pdbx_description
1 polymer ?
#
loop_
_entity_poly.entity_id
_entity_poly.type
_entity_poly.pdbx_seq_one_letter_code
_entity_poly.pdbx_strand_id
1 'polypeptide(L)'
;RIRTFHTDGRRDYTQEGIFPQQLTLPSYVPDLPEVRSDYAGHLEAVQDVDTWLGIFLKDLETRGLEDNTIIFFFSDHGGCVARGKGYLYESGLKVPMIAYFPPKWRHLANGAKGKENGLVNFTDLGPTVLSLAGVKPPKNMQGKALYGKFASKEKREVQFALAANQLHHFMPVRAVTDGRFKYIRSYIPYRQFALRNYYQWGMPSNKAWDKLVLGGHNTNPDWKQTFEPHPAEMLFDLEKDSDELHDLSAIPEYAETLYKMRQALSDHIRTTHDLGFFLPNSRTGHILYEKVRKEKYPLDELYGLVEIAGT
;
A
#
# COMPACT_ATOMS: atom_id res chain seq x y z
N ARG A 1 -8.38 16.75 17.69
CA ARG A 1 -9.16 15.86 16.82
C ARG A 1 -8.53 15.93 15.45
N ILE A 2 -7.81 14.88 15.03
CA ILE A 2 -7.41 14.72 13.63
C ILE A 2 -8.70 14.71 12.85
N ARG A 3 -8.88 15.67 11.94
CA ARG A 3 -10.05 15.66 11.06
C ARG A 3 -9.85 14.54 10.06
N THR A 4 -10.57 13.45 10.23
CA THR A 4 -10.69 12.42 9.21
C THR A 4 -11.26 13.07 7.96
N PHE A 5 -10.71 12.70 6.80
CA PHE A 5 -11.25 13.08 5.51
C PHE A 5 -12.69 12.55 5.42
N HIS A 6 -13.66 13.46 5.48
CA HIS A 6 -15.07 13.12 5.30
C HIS A 6 -15.44 13.24 3.83
N THR A 7 -16.10 12.23 3.32
CA THR A 7 -16.54 12.09 1.92
C THR A 7 -17.59 13.15 1.48
N ASP A 8 -18.08 13.96 2.39
CA ASP A 8 -18.95 15.12 2.13
C ASP A 8 -18.21 16.46 2.11
N GLY A 9 -16.89 16.38 2.21
CA GLY A 9 -15.94 17.47 2.39
C GLY A 9 -15.99 18.61 1.38
N ARG A 10 -17.07 19.38 1.38
CA ARG A 10 -17.06 20.75 0.90
C ARG A 10 -16.33 21.60 1.93
N ARG A 11 -15.01 21.70 1.82
CA ARG A 11 -14.26 22.76 2.47
C ARG A 11 -14.39 24.01 1.61
N ASP A 12 -14.64 25.11 2.28
CA ASP A 12 -14.47 26.41 1.66
C ASP A 12 -12.97 26.74 1.61
N TYR A 13 -12.35 26.52 0.45
CA TYR A 13 -10.91 26.72 0.22
C TYR A 13 -10.51 28.21 0.16
N THR A 14 -11.24 29.08 0.81
CA THR A 14 -11.29 30.50 0.45
C THR A 14 -10.20 31.39 1.00
N GLN A 15 -9.20 30.99 1.78
CA GLN A 15 -8.16 32.05 2.05
C GLN A 15 -6.75 31.58 2.45
N GLU A 16 -6.53 30.37 2.95
CA GLU A 16 -5.19 29.90 3.37
C GLU A 16 -4.91 28.44 3.03
N GLY A 17 -5.72 27.83 2.19
CA GLY A 17 -5.65 26.41 1.85
C GLY A 17 -4.82 26.10 0.59
N ILE A 18 -4.78 24.84 0.24
CA ILE A 18 -4.20 24.38 -1.02
C ILE A 18 -5.18 24.64 -2.14
N PHE A 19 -4.79 25.46 -3.11
CA PHE A 19 -5.64 25.81 -4.24
C PHE A 19 -5.70 24.65 -5.24
N PRO A 20 -6.89 24.07 -5.51
CA PRO A 20 -7.04 22.93 -6.43
C PRO A 20 -6.43 23.15 -7.81
N GLN A 21 -6.49 24.38 -8.34
CA GLN A 21 -5.99 24.74 -9.66
C GLN A 21 -4.46 24.71 -9.77
N GLN A 22 -3.74 24.77 -8.66
CA GLN A 22 -2.27 24.78 -8.61
C GLN A 22 -1.69 23.36 -8.47
N LEU A 23 -2.55 22.35 -8.29
CA LEU A 23 -2.09 20.98 -8.08
C LEU A 23 -1.63 20.33 -9.40
N THR A 24 -0.54 19.61 -9.31
CA THR A 24 -0.19 18.59 -10.31
C THR A 24 -0.88 17.31 -9.90
N LEU A 25 -1.81 16.82 -10.72
CA LEU A 25 -2.49 15.56 -10.50
C LEU A 25 -1.64 14.40 -11.04
N PRO A 26 -1.77 13.18 -10.46
CA PRO A 26 -1.25 11.98 -11.09
C PRO A 26 -1.83 11.77 -12.49
N SER A 27 -1.05 11.20 -13.40
CA SER A 27 -1.45 11.05 -14.81
C SER A 27 -2.60 10.04 -15.01
N TYR A 28 -2.82 9.15 -14.06
CA TYR A 28 -3.90 8.16 -14.08
C TYR A 28 -5.29 8.69 -13.70
N VAL A 29 -5.43 9.92 -13.29
CA VAL A 29 -6.74 10.54 -12.98
C VAL A 29 -7.09 11.65 -13.95
N PRO A 30 -8.39 11.82 -14.29
CA PRO A 30 -8.81 12.94 -15.15
C PRO A 30 -8.69 14.28 -14.39
N ASP A 31 -8.34 15.31 -15.16
CA ASP A 31 -8.31 16.66 -14.66
C ASP A 31 -9.74 17.23 -14.56
N LEU A 32 -10.44 16.90 -13.49
CA LEU A 32 -11.78 17.36 -13.19
C LEU A 32 -11.80 18.22 -11.93
N PRO A 33 -12.73 19.20 -11.80
CA PRO A 33 -12.83 20.01 -10.59
C PRO A 33 -12.99 19.18 -9.31
N GLU A 34 -13.77 18.11 -9.34
CA GLU A 34 -14.00 17.20 -8.21
C GLU A 34 -12.73 16.44 -7.83
N VAL A 35 -11.94 16.02 -8.83
CA VAL A 35 -10.66 15.35 -8.58
C VAL A 35 -9.67 16.31 -7.94
N ARG A 36 -9.53 17.51 -8.49
CA ARG A 36 -8.68 18.56 -7.91
C ARG A 36 -9.07 18.90 -6.48
N SER A 37 -10.38 19.02 -6.23
CA SER A 37 -10.92 19.31 -4.90
C SER A 37 -10.59 18.22 -3.89
N ASP A 38 -10.77 16.95 -4.24
CA ASP A 38 -10.48 15.84 -3.34
C ASP A 38 -8.96 15.71 -3.06
N TYR A 39 -8.11 15.97 -4.06
CA TYR A 39 -6.66 15.98 -3.87
C TYR A 39 -6.21 17.16 -3.01
N ALA A 40 -6.79 18.37 -3.19
CA ALA A 40 -6.51 19.51 -2.34
C ALA A 40 -6.88 19.21 -0.88
N GLY A 41 -8.07 18.69 -0.63
CA GLY A 41 -8.51 18.29 0.71
C GLY A 41 -7.64 17.20 1.34
N HIS A 42 -7.11 16.27 0.54
CA HIS A 42 -6.14 15.27 1.02
C HIS A 42 -4.84 15.94 1.48
N LEU A 43 -4.28 16.84 0.68
CA LEU A 43 -3.05 17.56 1.04
C LEU A 43 -3.23 18.48 2.25
N GLU A 44 -4.40 19.13 2.40
CA GLU A 44 -4.72 19.88 3.62
C GLU A 44 -4.78 18.98 4.86
N ALA A 45 -5.33 17.77 4.73
CA ALA A 45 -5.31 16.80 5.82
C ALA A 45 -3.87 16.38 6.19
N VAL A 46 -2.94 16.31 5.21
CA VAL A 46 -1.51 16.08 5.48
C VAL A 46 -0.90 17.26 6.23
N GLN A 47 -1.24 18.52 5.88
CA GLN A 47 -0.81 19.72 6.63
C GLN A 47 -1.35 19.72 8.07
N ASP A 48 -2.60 19.30 8.27
CA ASP A 48 -3.17 19.15 9.62
C ASP A 48 -2.37 18.14 10.47
N VAL A 49 -1.94 17.02 9.85
CA VAL A 49 -1.10 16.00 10.51
C VAL A 49 0.28 16.55 10.84
N ASP A 50 0.91 17.33 9.94
CA ASP A 50 2.20 18.00 10.18
C ASP A 50 2.10 18.98 11.36
N THR A 51 1.05 19.80 11.38
CA THR A 51 0.76 20.71 12.49
C THR A 51 0.60 19.95 13.81
N TRP A 52 -0.16 18.86 13.80
CA TRP A 52 -0.34 18.02 14.98
C TRP A 52 0.99 17.40 15.45
N LEU A 53 1.83 16.94 14.53
CA LEU A 53 3.15 16.43 14.86
C LEU A 53 4.02 17.51 15.55
N GLY A 54 3.98 18.75 15.04
CA GLY A 54 4.67 19.89 15.67
C GLY A 54 4.21 20.12 17.13
N ILE A 55 2.89 20.08 17.38
CA ILE A 55 2.33 20.18 18.73
C ILE A 55 2.80 19.02 19.62
N PHE A 56 2.80 17.78 19.10
CA PHE A 56 3.26 16.62 19.82
C PHE A 56 4.75 16.70 20.21
N LEU A 57 5.60 17.16 19.28
CA LEU A 57 7.04 17.35 19.55
C LEU A 57 7.25 18.42 20.62
N LYS A 58 6.49 19.52 20.58
CA LYS A 58 6.55 20.56 21.60
C LYS A 58 6.07 20.09 22.99
N ASP A 59 5.09 19.19 23.05
CA ASP A 59 4.67 18.57 24.30
C ASP A 59 5.78 17.67 24.89
N LEU A 60 6.46 16.88 24.07
CA LEU A 60 7.63 16.09 24.52
C LEU A 60 8.73 16.98 25.10
N GLU A 61 9.08 18.08 24.42
CA GLU A 61 10.05 19.07 24.89
C GLU A 61 9.62 19.65 26.25
N THR A 62 8.36 20.11 26.36
CA THR A 62 7.83 20.71 27.58
C THR A 62 7.87 19.76 28.78
N ARG A 63 7.77 18.47 28.54
CA ARG A 63 7.88 17.42 29.56
C ARG A 63 9.31 16.93 29.80
N GLY A 64 10.30 17.44 29.06
CA GLY A 64 11.68 16.96 29.12
C GLY A 64 11.86 15.51 28.69
N LEU A 65 11.04 15.05 27.74
CA LEU A 65 11.05 13.67 27.23
C LEU A 65 11.74 13.56 25.86
N GLU A 66 12.01 14.66 25.17
CA GLU A 66 12.53 14.69 23.79
C GLU A 66 13.86 13.92 23.64
N ASP A 67 14.76 14.06 24.61
CA ASP A 67 16.07 13.37 24.59
C ASP A 67 15.98 11.87 24.95
N ASN A 68 14.80 11.42 25.39
CA ASN A 68 14.60 10.04 25.84
C ASN A 68 13.55 9.28 25.01
N THR A 69 13.05 9.87 23.92
CA THR A 69 11.97 9.28 23.11
C THR A 69 12.45 9.04 21.68
N ILE A 70 12.42 7.78 21.23
CA ILE A 70 12.57 7.41 19.81
C ILE A 70 11.20 7.56 19.17
N ILE A 71 11.12 8.22 18.00
CA ILE A 71 9.87 8.51 17.31
C ILE A 71 9.82 7.79 15.97
N PHE A 72 8.74 7.05 15.72
CA PHE A 72 8.38 6.52 14.42
C PHE A 72 7.13 7.24 13.92
N PHE A 73 7.24 7.89 12.76
CA PHE A 73 6.13 8.55 12.10
C PHE A 73 5.92 7.90 10.73
N PHE A 74 4.72 7.45 10.45
CA PHE A 74 4.37 6.76 9.21
C PHE A 74 2.87 6.84 8.93
N SER A 75 2.47 6.62 7.66
CA SER A 75 1.09 6.36 7.29
C SER A 75 0.82 4.86 7.26
N ASP A 76 -0.41 4.45 7.54
CA ASP A 76 -0.85 3.05 7.49
C ASP A 76 -1.05 2.53 6.05
N HIS A 77 -1.43 3.42 5.12
CA HIS A 77 -1.62 3.16 3.69
C HIS A 77 -1.54 4.47 2.90
N GLY A 78 -1.60 4.38 1.58
CA GLY A 78 -1.68 5.55 0.70
C GLY A 78 -2.97 6.35 0.89
N GLY A 79 -3.03 7.53 0.25
CA GLY A 79 -4.12 8.48 0.40
C GLY A 79 -5.50 7.88 0.12
N CYS A 80 -6.52 8.40 0.82
CA CYS A 80 -7.92 8.10 0.51
C CYS A 80 -8.37 8.92 -0.71
N VAL A 81 -7.62 8.83 -1.79
CA VAL A 81 -7.88 9.44 -3.09
C VAL A 81 -8.02 8.35 -4.13
N ALA A 82 -8.41 8.74 -5.34
CA ALA A 82 -8.54 7.79 -6.45
C ALA A 82 -7.29 6.93 -6.61
N ARG A 83 -7.47 5.61 -6.80
CA ARG A 83 -6.41 4.61 -6.97
C ARG A 83 -5.39 4.50 -5.82
N GLY A 84 -5.68 5.11 -4.65
CA GLY A 84 -4.83 5.05 -3.46
C GLY A 84 -5.20 3.88 -2.54
N LYS A 85 -5.82 4.18 -1.39
CA LYS A 85 -6.21 3.18 -0.38
C LYS A 85 -6.93 1.96 -0.97
N GLY A 86 -6.40 0.78 -0.66
CA GLY A 86 -6.99 -0.50 -1.08
C GLY A 86 -6.48 -1.06 -2.40
N TYR A 87 -5.68 -0.31 -3.14
CA TYR A 87 -5.02 -0.78 -4.36
C TYR A 87 -3.57 -1.19 -4.10
N LEU A 88 -3.03 -2.11 -4.93
CA LEU A 88 -1.64 -2.57 -4.81
C LEU A 88 -0.66 -1.78 -5.69
N TYR A 89 -1.07 -0.62 -6.17
CA TYR A 89 -0.19 0.36 -6.80
C TYR A 89 0.64 1.12 -5.75
N GLU A 90 1.73 1.77 -6.18
CA GLU A 90 2.56 2.59 -5.27
C GLU A 90 1.74 3.67 -4.56
N SER A 91 0.73 4.23 -5.22
CA SER A 91 -0.21 5.20 -4.62
C SER A 91 -0.95 4.66 -3.39
N GLY A 92 -1.12 3.34 -3.30
CA GLY A 92 -1.74 2.67 -2.15
C GLY A 92 -0.75 2.07 -1.15
N LEU A 93 0.45 1.68 -1.61
CA LEU A 93 1.42 0.90 -0.82
C LEU A 93 2.60 1.72 -0.31
N LYS A 94 3.12 2.66 -1.13
CA LYS A 94 4.30 3.45 -0.77
C LYS A 94 3.91 4.60 0.12
N VAL A 95 4.28 4.49 1.39
CA VAL A 95 3.97 5.47 2.42
C VAL A 95 5.23 6.08 3.02
N PRO A 96 5.18 7.32 3.52
CA PRO A 96 6.28 7.89 4.26
C PRO A 96 6.52 7.10 5.55
N MET A 97 7.79 6.91 5.89
CA MET A 97 8.22 6.37 7.18
C MET A 97 9.45 7.13 7.65
N ILE A 98 9.37 7.72 8.83
CA ILE A 98 10.46 8.47 9.47
C ILE A 98 10.77 7.80 10.80
N ALA A 99 12.05 7.56 11.06
CA ALA A 99 12.56 7.12 12.35
C ALA A 99 13.51 8.18 12.91
N TYR A 100 13.14 8.79 14.03
CA TYR A 100 13.97 9.75 14.72
C TYR A 100 14.57 9.13 15.98
N PHE A 101 15.90 9.30 16.12
CA PHE A 101 16.68 8.86 17.28
C PHE A 101 17.33 10.08 17.92
N PRO A 102 16.95 10.45 19.15
CA PRO A 102 17.60 11.53 19.85
C PRO A 102 19.06 11.18 20.15
N PRO A 103 19.93 12.16 20.49
CA PRO A 103 21.36 11.93 20.71
C PRO A 103 21.68 10.75 21.62
N LYS A 104 20.93 10.60 22.71
CA LYS A 104 21.06 9.51 23.67
C LYS A 104 20.92 8.11 23.06
N TRP A 105 19.99 7.95 22.11
CA TRP A 105 19.65 6.67 21.49
C TRP A 105 20.17 6.50 20.06
N ARG A 106 20.93 7.46 19.55
CA ARG A 106 21.41 7.45 18.17
C ARG A 106 22.27 6.22 17.83
N HIS A 107 22.96 5.65 18.81
CA HIS A 107 23.74 4.42 18.63
C HIS A 107 22.88 3.22 18.23
N LEU A 108 21.57 3.22 18.54
CA LEU A 108 20.63 2.17 18.16
C LEU A 108 20.17 2.26 16.71
N ALA A 109 20.42 3.38 16.04
CA ALA A 109 20.13 3.53 14.60
C ALA A 109 21.12 2.76 13.70
N ASN A 110 22.15 2.12 14.28
CA ASN A 110 23.14 1.28 13.58
C ASN A 110 23.84 2.01 12.40
N GLY A 111 24.06 3.30 12.55
CA GLY A 111 24.73 4.14 11.53
C GLY A 111 23.80 4.67 10.42
N ALA A 112 22.51 4.34 10.43
CA ALA A 112 21.55 4.89 9.47
C ALA A 112 21.48 6.42 9.55
N LYS A 113 21.51 7.08 8.39
CA LYS A 113 21.47 8.55 8.26
C LYS A 113 20.75 8.95 6.98
N GLY A 114 19.92 9.98 7.08
CA GLY A 114 19.23 10.56 5.93
C GLY A 114 18.20 9.60 5.31
N LYS A 115 18.11 9.60 3.98
CA LYS A 115 17.15 8.78 3.25
C LYS A 115 17.70 7.36 3.03
N GLU A 116 16.96 6.37 3.49
CA GLU A 116 17.22 4.96 3.23
C GLU A 116 16.31 4.46 2.09
N ASN A 117 16.90 3.75 1.13
CA ASN A 117 16.18 3.24 -0.05
C ASN A 117 15.88 1.73 0.03
N GLY A 118 16.01 1.12 1.21
CA GLY A 118 15.72 -0.30 1.40
C GLY A 118 14.22 -0.59 1.41
N LEU A 119 13.85 -1.80 1.01
CA LEU A 119 12.48 -2.29 1.14
C LEU A 119 12.14 -2.53 2.61
N VAL A 120 11.12 -1.86 3.10
CA VAL A 120 10.63 -1.93 4.49
C VAL A 120 9.15 -2.29 4.49
N ASN A 121 8.74 -3.09 5.46
CA ASN A 121 7.35 -3.47 5.66
C ASN A 121 6.93 -3.25 7.11
N PHE A 122 5.66 -3.01 7.38
CA PHE A 122 5.17 -2.82 8.75
C PHE A 122 5.29 -4.06 9.65
N THR A 123 5.43 -5.25 9.08
CA THR A 123 5.81 -6.44 9.86
C THR A 123 7.17 -6.28 10.55
N ASP A 124 8.02 -5.36 10.07
CA ASP A 124 9.34 -5.07 10.62
C ASP A 124 9.28 -4.22 11.89
N LEU A 125 8.17 -3.52 12.15
CA LEU A 125 8.04 -2.64 13.32
C LEU A 125 8.07 -3.42 14.64
N GLY A 126 7.34 -4.52 14.73
CA GLY A 126 7.32 -5.35 15.94
C GLY A 126 8.71 -5.86 16.36
N PRO A 127 9.46 -6.56 15.48
CA PRO A 127 10.81 -7.00 15.79
C PRO A 127 11.78 -5.82 15.99
N THR A 128 11.56 -4.66 15.34
CA THR A 128 12.35 -3.45 15.56
C THR A 128 12.18 -2.91 16.98
N VAL A 129 10.95 -2.80 17.46
CA VAL A 129 10.66 -2.33 18.83
C VAL A 129 11.31 -3.25 19.86
N LEU A 130 11.18 -4.56 19.70
CA LEU A 130 11.85 -5.53 20.59
C LEU A 130 13.37 -5.38 20.55
N SER A 131 13.95 -5.23 19.37
CA SER A 131 15.38 -5.04 19.19
C SER A 131 15.90 -3.77 19.86
N LEU A 132 15.16 -2.66 19.74
CA LEU A 132 15.45 -1.39 20.41
C LEU A 132 15.39 -1.52 21.94
N ALA A 133 14.46 -2.31 22.46
CA ALA A 133 14.34 -2.63 23.86
C ALA A 133 15.40 -3.65 24.36
N GLY A 134 16.29 -4.12 23.48
CA GLY A 134 17.31 -5.12 23.84
C GLY A 134 16.78 -6.54 23.93
N VAL A 135 15.52 -6.78 23.54
CA VAL A 135 14.84 -8.10 23.53
C VAL A 135 15.00 -8.75 22.17
N LYS A 136 15.42 -10.01 22.15
CA LYS A 136 15.54 -10.78 20.90
C LYS A 136 14.17 -11.08 20.33
N PRO A 137 13.88 -10.71 19.07
CA PRO A 137 12.61 -11.05 18.42
C PRO A 137 12.38 -12.57 18.37
N PRO A 138 11.17 -13.05 18.64
CA PRO A 138 10.81 -14.45 18.51
C PRO A 138 10.95 -14.94 17.06
N LYS A 139 11.29 -16.22 16.86
CA LYS A 139 11.51 -16.81 15.53
C LYS A 139 10.25 -16.84 14.65
N ASN A 140 9.07 -16.78 15.23
CA ASN A 140 7.80 -16.77 14.51
C ASN A 140 7.39 -15.37 14.00
N MET A 141 8.16 -14.32 14.30
CA MET A 141 8.00 -13.03 13.65
C MET A 141 8.57 -13.05 12.23
N GLN A 142 7.74 -12.72 11.24
CA GLN A 142 8.14 -12.73 9.82
C GLN A 142 8.94 -11.49 9.42
N GLY A 143 8.77 -10.38 10.13
CA GLY A 143 9.50 -9.14 9.89
C GLY A 143 10.96 -9.19 10.33
N LYS A 144 11.77 -8.28 9.81
CA LYS A 144 13.18 -8.11 10.16
C LYS A 144 13.34 -6.85 11.02
N ALA A 145 14.06 -6.92 12.14
CA ALA A 145 14.37 -5.74 12.92
C ALA A 145 15.24 -4.77 12.10
N LEU A 146 14.83 -3.53 11.96
CA LEU A 146 15.53 -2.50 11.21
C LEU A 146 16.66 -1.86 12.03
N TYR A 147 16.45 -1.70 13.32
CA TYR A 147 17.33 -0.98 14.25
C TYR A 147 17.56 -1.76 15.54
N GLY A 148 18.51 -1.31 16.35
CA GLY A 148 18.78 -1.84 17.68
C GLY A 148 19.74 -3.04 17.68
N LYS A 149 19.81 -3.69 18.85
CA LYS A 149 20.78 -4.78 19.13
C LYS A 149 20.67 -5.98 18.18
N PHE A 150 19.47 -6.27 17.72
CA PHE A 150 19.15 -7.44 16.89
C PHE A 150 18.74 -7.06 15.46
N ALA A 151 19.17 -5.87 15.01
CA ALA A 151 18.89 -5.43 13.64
C ALA A 151 19.43 -6.45 12.62
N SER A 152 18.64 -6.74 11.59
CA SER A 152 19.04 -7.62 10.52
C SER A 152 20.14 -6.99 9.67
N LYS A 153 21.16 -7.77 9.34
CA LYS A 153 22.20 -7.39 8.36
C LYS A 153 21.80 -7.73 6.93
N GLU A 154 20.79 -8.55 6.75
CA GLU A 154 20.32 -8.97 5.45
C GLU A 154 19.39 -7.91 4.87
N LYS A 155 19.69 -7.47 3.65
CA LYS A 155 18.77 -6.64 2.87
C LYS A 155 17.58 -7.47 2.41
N ARG A 156 16.42 -6.84 2.31
CA ARG A 156 15.25 -7.45 1.68
C ARG A 156 15.38 -7.26 0.17
N GLU A 157 15.38 -8.37 -0.56
CA GLU A 157 15.49 -8.37 -2.02
C GLU A 157 14.13 -8.11 -2.68
N VAL A 158 13.06 -8.65 -2.08
CA VAL A 158 11.69 -8.47 -2.58
C VAL A 158 10.73 -8.19 -1.44
N GLN A 159 9.67 -7.43 -1.74
CA GLN A 159 8.57 -7.12 -0.84
C GLN A 159 7.26 -7.59 -1.44
N PHE A 160 6.42 -8.25 -0.63
CA PHE A 160 5.12 -8.74 -1.04
C PHE A 160 4.01 -7.86 -0.48
N ALA A 161 2.91 -7.77 -1.25
CA ALA A 161 1.69 -7.13 -0.83
C ALA A 161 0.48 -7.95 -1.26
N LEU A 162 -0.62 -7.81 -0.53
CA LEU A 162 -1.85 -8.54 -0.82
C LEU A 162 -3.08 -7.64 -0.60
N ALA A 163 -4.09 -7.87 -1.45
CA ALA A 163 -5.46 -7.46 -1.22
C ALA A 163 -6.33 -8.71 -1.36
N ALA A 164 -7.13 -9.02 -0.34
CA ALA A 164 -8.07 -10.14 -0.37
C ALA A 164 -9.52 -9.62 -0.38
N ASN A 165 -9.75 -8.53 0.31
CA ASN A 165 -11.04 -7.86 0.43
C ASN A 165 -10.86 -6.36 0.37
N GLN A 166 -11.69 -5.71 -0.43
CA GLN A 166 -11.83 -4.27 -0.40
C GLN A 166 -13.27 -3.91 -0.03
N LEU A 167 -13.48 -3.47 1.22
CA LEU A 167 -14.78 -3.01 1.72
C LEU A 167 -15.96 -3.93 1.29
N HIS A 168 -15.88 -5.19 1.70
CA HIS A 168 -16.85 -6.26 1.40
C HIS A 168 -16.80 -6.84 -0.02
N HIS A 169 -15.91 -6.36 -0.88
CA HIS A 169 -15.69 -6.97 -2.20
C HIS A 169 -14.47 -7.90 -2.14
N PHE A 170 -14.69 -9.15 -2.48
CA PHE A 170 -13.62 -10.12 -2.64
C PHE A 170 -12.75 -9.71 -3.84
N MET A 171 -11.49 -9.46 -3.60
CA MET A 171 -10.52 -9.01 -4.61
C MET A 171 -9.16 -9.67 -4.33
N PRO A 172 -8.99 -10.95 -4.70
CA PRO A 172 -7.74 -11.68 -4.50
C PRO A 172 -6.69 -11.18 -5.49
N VAL A 173 -5.94 -10.18 -5.08
CA VAL A 173 -4.80 -9.61 -5.83
C VAL A 173 -3.55 -9.74 -4.98
N ARG A 174 -2.44 -10.04 -5.61
CA ARG A 174 -1.11 -10.14 -4.97
C ARG A 174 -0.12 -9.31 -5.76
N ALA A 175 0.89 -8.79 -5.07
CA ALA A 175 1.98 -8.10 -5.72
C ALA A 175 3.33 -8.47 -5.08
N VAL A 176 4.38 -8.36 -5.88
CA VAL A 176 5.77 -8.43 -5.44
C VAL A 176 6.57 -7.32 -6.13
N THR A 177 7.50 -6.73 -5.40
CA THR A 177 8.44 -5.72 -5.93
C THR A 177 9.85 -5.98 -5.41
N ASP A 178 10.85 -5.69 -6.26
CA ASP A 178 12.26 -5.64 -5.88
C ASP A 178 12.74 -4.19 -5.62
N GLY A 179 11.80 -3.24 -5.66
CA GLY A 179 12.06 -1.81 -5.51
C GLY A 179 12.15 -1.06 -6.83
N ARG A 180 12.43 -1.75 -7.95
CA ARG A 180 12.38 -1.20 -9.31
C ARG A 180 11.21 -1.77 -10.10
N PHE A 181 11.14 -3.09 -10.21
CA PHE A 181 10.02 -3.76 -10.87
C PHE A 181 8.93 -4.11 -9.88
N LYS A 182 7.68 -3.95 -10.31
CA LYS A 182 6.52 -4.45 -9.57
C LYS A 182 5.69 -5.34 -10.46
N TYR A 183 5.45 -6.54 -9.97
CA TYR A 183 4.53 -7.50 -10.57
C TYR A 183 3.25 -7.57 -9.75
N ILE A 184 2.10 -7.47 -10.43
CA ILE A 184 0.78 -7.58 -9.83
C ILE A 184 0.05 -8.75 -10.50
N ARG A 185 -0.48 -9.68 -9.69
CA ARG A 185 -1.29 -10.80 -10.12
C ARG A 185 -2.72 -10.62 -9.61
N SER A 186 -3.68 -10.58 -10.53
CA SER A 186 -5.09 -10.67 -10.21
C SER A 186 -5.61 -12.08 -10.50
N TYR A 187 -6.38 -12.63 -9.57
CA TYR A 187 -7.01 -13.94 -9.71
C TYR A 187 -8.49 -13.83 -10.09
N ILE A 188 -8.94 -12.61 -10.41
CA ILE A 188 -10.28 -12.31 -10.93
C ILE A 188 -10.19 -11.26 -12.06
N PRO A 189 -9.42 -11.53 -13.14
CA PRO A 189 -9.11 -10.54 -14.18
C PRO A 189 -10.35 -10.05 -14.94
N TYR A 190 -11.46 -10.80 -14.90
CA TYR A 190 -12.73 -10.41 -15.50
C TYR A 190 -13.44 -9.26 -14.76
N ARG A 191 -12.94 -8.85 -13.58
CA ARG A 191 -13.46 -7.70 -12.83
C ARG A 191 -12.60 -6.48 -13.03
N GLN A 192 -13.22 -5.31 -13.02
CA GLN A 192 -12.55 -4.04 -12.96
C GLN A 192 -12.05 -3.76 -11.52
N PHE A 193 -10.98 -2.97 -11.37
CA PHE A 193 -10.50 -2.54 -10.06
C PHE A 193 -11.45 -1.55 -9.36
N ALA A 194 -12.18 -0.75 -10.13
CA ALA A 194 -13.21 0.16 -9.61
C ALA A 194 -14.44 -0.59 -9.12
N LEU A 195 -14.39 -1.15 -7.92
CA LEU A 195 -15.47 -1.99 -7.37
C LEU A 195 -16.69 -1.21 -6.85
N ARG A 196 -16.76 0.09 -7.08
CA ARG A 196 -17.90 0.97 -6.73
C ARG A 196 -18.46 0.73 -5.32
N ASN A 197 -17.56 0.53 -4.34
CA ASN A 197 -17.97 0.40 -2.96
C ASN A 197 -18.44 1.75 -2.39
N TYR A 198 -19.27 1.72 -1.34
CA TYR A 198 -19.90 2.91 -0.76
C TYR A 198 -18.87 3.93 -0.21
N TYR A 199 -17.71 3.47 0.25
CA TYR A 199 -16.69 4.32 0.83
C TYR A 199 -15.98 5.16 -0.24
N GLN A 200 -15.46 4.51 -1.28
CA GLN A 200 -14.78 5.20 -2.37
C GLN A 200 -15.76 6.01 -3.23
N TRP A 201 -16.95 5.45 -3.52
CA TRP A 201 -17.99 6.17 -4.27
C TRP A 201 -18.76 7.18 -3.42
N GLY A 202 -18.44 7.31 -2.13
CA GLY A 202 -18.75 8.50 -1.32
C GLY A 202 -18.03 9.75 -1.81
N MET A 203 -16.84 9.60 -2.42
CA MET A 203 -16.00 10.72 -2.88
C MET A 203 -16.52 11.31 -4.19
N PRO A 204 -16.62 12.66 -4.30
CA PRO A 204 -17.00 13.35 -5.53
C PRO A 204 -16.13 12.99 -6.72
N SER A 205 -14.81 12.89 -6.54
CA SER A 205 -13.83 12.52 -7.58
C SER A 205 -14.15 11.20 -8.27
N ASN A 206 -14.41 10.14 -7.49
CA ASN A 206 -14.70 8.82 -8.06
C ASN A 206 -16.03 8.82 -8.84
N LYS A 207 -17.04 9.55 -8.37
CA LYS A 207 -18.31 9.69 -9.08
C LYS A 207 -18.18 10.46 -10.38
N ALA A 208 -17.41 11.56 -10.37
CA ALA A 208 -17.19 12.37 -11.56
C ALA A 208 -16.37 11.61 -12.60
N TRP A 209 -15.34 10.88 -12.17
CA TRP A 209 -14.53 10.03 -13.03
C TRP A 209 -15.36 8.88 -13.66
N ASP A 210 -16.14 8.17 -12.85
CA ASP A 210 -17.04 7.11 -13.31
C ASP A 210 -18.03 7.66 -14.37
N LYS A 211 -18.64 8.82 -14.11
CA LYS A 211 -19.53 9.49 -15.07
C LYS A 211 -18.85 9.86 -16.38
N LEU A 212 -17.59 10.33 -16.32
CA LEU A 212 -16.79 10.66 -17.50
C LEU A 212 -16.58 9.40 -18.37
N VAL A 213 -16.17 8.29 -17.74
CA VAL A 213 -15.87 7.04 -18.45
C VAL A 213 -17.15 6.40 -19.00
N LEU A 214 -18.19 6.27 -18.20
CA LEU A 214 -19.50 5.69 -18.61
C LEU A 214 -20.20 6.54 -19.66
N GLY A 215 -20.04 7.87 -19.61
CA GLY A 215 -20.62 8.79 -20.60
C GLY A 215 -19.96 8.74 -21.97
N GLY A 216 -18.88 7.97 -22.12
CA GLY A 216 -18.15 7.88 -23.40
C GLY A 216 -17.35 9.14 -23.76
N HIS A 217 -17.22 10.10 -22.85
CA HIS A 217 -16.50 11.36 -23.06
C HIS A 217 -15.00 11.26 -22.73
N ASN A 218 -14.55 10.07 -22.38
CA ASN A 218 -13.16 9.84 -22.03
C ASN A 218 -12.31 9.71 -23.31
N THR A 219 -11.34 10.61 -23.48
CA THR A 219 -10.39 10.62 -24.59
C THR A 219 -9.02 10.04 -24.22
N ASN A 220 -8.73 9.85 -22.93
CA ASN A 220 -7.45 9.32 -22.47
C ASN A 220 -7.61 7.83 -22.05
N PRO A 221 -6.90 6.89 -22.71
CA PRO A 221 -6.97 5.47 -22.39
C PRO A 221 -6.56 5.17 -20.94
N ASP A 222 -5.61 5.92 -20.37
CA ASP A 222 -5.11 5.69 -19.01
C ASP A 222 -6.20 5.86 -17.96
N TRP A 223 -7.15 6.75 -18.21
CA TRP A 223 -8.25 6.99 -17.27
C TRP A 223 -9.31 5.87 -17.27
N LYS A 224 -9.31 5.01 -18.30
CA LYS A 224 -10.22 3.87 -18.39
C LYS A 224 -9.74 2.64 -17.62
N GLN A 225 -8.43 2.45 -17.48
CA GLN A 225 -7.83 1.21 -16.97
C GLN A 225 -8.46 0.73 -15.66
N THR A 226 -8.78 1.67 -14.76
CA THR A 226 -9.42 1.35 -13.48
C THR A 226 -10.84 0.82 -13.61
N PHE A 227 -11.54 1.13 -14.72
CA PHE A 227 -12.93 0.80 -14.98
C PHE A 227 -13.13 -0.34 -15.98
N GLU A 228 -12.06 -0.89 -16.51
CA GLU A 228 -12.07 -2.01 -17.44
C GLU A 228 -11.58 -3.29 -16.76
N PRO A 229 -11.95 -4.48 -17.27
CA PRO A 229 -11.26 -5.71 -16.91
C PRO A 229 -9.76 -5.53 -17.14
N HIS A 230 -8.97 -5.99 -16.20
CA HIS A 230 -7.52 -5.84 -16.26
C HIS A 230 -6.86 -7.18 -16.60
N PRO A 231 -5.61 -7.17 -17.08
CA PRO A 231 -4.87 -8.40 -17.29
C PRO A 231 -4.73 -9.21 -16.00
N ALA A 232 -4.61 -10.53 -16.15
CA ALA A 232 -4.32 -11.40 -15.01
C ALA A 232 -2.97 -11.08 -14.37
N GLU A 233 -2.01 -10.62 -15.19
CA GLU A 233 -0.67 -10.26 -14.79
C GLU A 233 -0.32 -8.88 -15.33
N MET A 234 0.36 -8.09 -14.51
CA MET A 234 0.89 -6.78 -14.89
C MET A 234 2.30 -6.65 -14.34
N LEU A 235 3.20 -6.03 -15.11
CA LEU A 235 4.57 -5.73 -14.72
C LEU A 235 4.87 -4.26 -15.00
N PHE A 236 5.42 -3.55 -14.03
CA PHE A 236 5.76 -2.13 -14.14
C PHE A 236 7.22 -1.88 -13.78
N ASP A 237 7.90 -0.97 -14.50
CA ASP A 237 9.21 -0.42 -14.13
C ASP A 237 8.99 0.91 -13.38
N LEU A 238 9.03 0.87 -12.05
CA LEU A 238 8.72 2.01 -11.18
C LEU A 238 9.70 3.20 -11.33
N GLU A 239 10.88 2.97 -11.90
CA GLU A 239 11.83 4.04 -12.19
C GLU A 239 11.44 4.85 -13.43
N LYS A 240 10.77 4.21 -14.40
CA LYS A 240 10.35 4.83 -15.66
C LYS A 240 8.88 5.21 -15.68
N ASP A 241 8.07 4.51 -14.90
CA ASP A 241 6.62 4.62 -14.84
C ASP A 241 6.15 4.59 -13.38
N SER A 242 6.37 5.69 -12.67
CA SER A 242 5.98 5.83 -11.26
C SER A 242 4.47 5.79 -11.04
N ASP A 243 3.68 6.05 -12.08
CA ASP A 243 2.22 6.03 -12.06
C ASP A 243 1.63 4.67 -12.45
N GLU A 244 2.48 3.70 -12.85
CA GLU A 244 2.09 2.32 -13.15
C GLU A 244 0.96 2.25 -14.21
N LEU A 245 1.20 2.88 -15.35
CA LEU A 245 0.28 2.97 -16.49
C LEU A 245 0.65 2.05 -17.65
N HIS A 246 1.94 1.73 -17.78
CA HIS A 246 2.49 1.01 -18.93
C HIS A 246 2.85 -0.42 -18.52
N ASP A 247 1.91 -1.34 -18.77
CA ASP A 247 2.12 -2.76 -18.48
C ASP A 247 3.15 -3.37 -19.43
N LEU A 248 4.21 -3.92 -18.85
CA LEU A 248 5.34 -4.56 -19.55
C LEU A 248 5.18 -6.09 -19.66
N SER A 249 4.11 -6.68 -19.13
CA SER A 249 3.95 -8.13 -19.01
C SER A 249 3.92 -8.86 -20.37
N ALA A 250 3.46 -8.20 -21.43
CA ALA A 250 3.40 -8.74 -22.78
C ALA A 250 4.65 -8.41 -23.62
N ILE A 251 5.63 -7.68 -23.09
CA ILE A 251 6.80 -7.22 -23.83
C ILE A 251 7.94 -8.25 -23.71
N PRO A 252 8.43 -8.84 -24.82
CA PRO A 252 9.41 -9.93 -24.78
C PRO A 252 10.70 -9.61 -24.03
N GLU A 253 11.18 -8.37 -24.09
CA GLU A 253 12.39 -7.90 -23.40
C GLU A 253 12.29 -8.06 -21.87
N TYR A 254 11.09 -8.06 -21.31
CA TYR A 254 10.85 -8.20 -19.86
C TYR A 254 10.42 -9.61 -19.45
N ALA A 255 10.39 -10.58 -20.36
CA ALA A 255 9.91 -11.95 -20.09
C ALA A 255 10.68 -12.64 -18.95
N GLU A 256 12.00 -12.45 -18.86
CA GLU A 256 12.82 -12.99 -17.78
C GLU A 256 12.48 -12.34 -16.43
N THR A 257 12.32 -11.03 -16.41
CA THR A 257 11.91 -10.27 -15.22
C THR A 257 10.53 -10.71 -14.74
N LEU A 258 9.57 -10.79 -15.67
CA LEU A 258 8.22 -11.28 -15.38
C LEU A 258 8.26 -12.69 -14.78
N TYR A 259 9.02 -13.59 -15.38
CA TYR A 259 9.16 -14.96 -14.88
C TYR A 259 9.73 -15.00 -13.45
N LYS A 260 10.81 -14.26 -13.16
CA LYS A 260 11.40 -14.18 -11.81
C LYS A 260 10.42 -13.68 -10.78
N MET A 261 9.71 -12.61 -11.10
CA MET A 261 8.71 -12.02 -10.19
C MET A 261 7.53 -12.95 -9.95
N ARG A 262 7.06 -13.62 -11.00
CA ARG A 262 6.00 -14.64 -10.91
C ARG A 262 6.41 -15.79 -10.00
N GLN A 263 7.62 -16.33 -10.16
CA GLN A 263 8.13 -17.40 -9.30
C GLN A 263 8.25 -16.93 -7.85
N ALA A 264 8.84 -15.77 -7.59
CA ALA A 264 8.97 -15.22 -6.25
C ALA A 264 7.61 -15.10 -5.56
N LEU A 265 6.58 -14.64 -6.28
CA LEU A 265 5.22 -14.53 -5.73
C LEU A 265 4.58 -15.89 -5.48
N SER A 266 4.70 -16.84 -6.41
CA SER A 266 4.17 -18.21 -6.26
C SER A 266 4.80 -18.90 -5.05
N ASP A 267 6.12 -18.84 -4.92
CA ASP A 267 6.86 -19.40 -3.79
C ASP A 267 6.43 -18.78 -2.45
N HIS A 268 6.22 -17.48 -2.44
CA HIS A 268 5.74 -16.78 -1.24
C HIS A 268 4.34 -17.24 -0.82
N ILE A 269 3.39 -17.32 -1.75
CA ILE A 269 2.03 -17.81 -1.51
C ILE A 269 2.04 -19.21 -0.90
N ARG A 270 2.85 -20.11 -1.47
CA ARG A 270 2.98 -21.49 -0.99
C ARG A 270 3.65 -21.56 0.38
N THR A 271 4.76 -20.86 0.56
CA THR A 271 5.54 -20.90 1.81
C THR A 271 4.78 -20.28 2.98
N THR A 272 3.99 -19.22 2.73
CA THR A 272 3.21 -18.55 3.78
C THR A 272 1.84 -19.18 4.00
N HIS A 273 1.47 -20.18 3.19
CA HIS A 273 0.14 -20.79 3.22
C HIS A 273 -0.96 -19.73 3.10
N ASP A 274 -0.92 -18.92 2.04
CA ASP A 274 -1.83 -17.79 1.85
C ASP A 274 -3.30 -18.26 1.77
N LEU A 275 -4.08 -17.91 2.78
CA LEU A 275 -5.51 -18.26 2.89
C LEU A 275 -6.42 -17.19 2.30
N GLY A 276 -5.89 -16.10 1.74
CA GLY A 276 -6.67 -15.00 1.18
C GLY A 276 -7.41 -15.32 -0.12
N PHE A 277 -7.30 -16.56 -0.62
CA PHE A 277 -8.09 -17.07 -1.74
C PHE A 277 -9.43 -17.67 -1.34
N PHE A 278 -9.63 -17.93 -0.06
CA PHE A 278 -10.92 -18.36 0.43
C PHE A 278 -11.85 -17.16 0.56
N LEU A 279 -13.11 -17.35 0.17
CA LEU A 279 -14.13 -16.32 0.36
C LEU A 279 -14.25 -15.98 1.85
N PRO A 280 -14.23 -14.70 2.19
CA PRO A 280 -14.34 -14.28 3.57
C PRO A 280 -15.75 -14.60 4.07
N ASN A 281 -15.87 -15.69 4.77
CA ASN A 281 -17.01 -15.90 5.61
C ASN A 281 -16.60 -15.44 7.01
N SER A 282 -17.14 -14.29 7.43
CA SER A 282 -16.80 -13.66 8.72
C SER A 282 -16.97 -14.57 9.94
N ARG A 283 -17.74 -15.65 9.79
CA ARG A 283 -17.98 -16.65 10.83
C ARG A 283 -16.98 -17.80 10.82
N THR A 284 -16.17 -17.96 9.78
CA THR A 284 -15.30 -19.13 9.58
C THR A 284 -13.81 -18.81 9.51
N GLY A 285 -13.41 -17.56 9.53
CA GLY A 285 -11.98 -17.16 9.38
C GLY A 285 -11.04 -17.84 10.39
N HIS A 286 -11.42 -17.88 11.66
CA HIS A 286 -10.67 -18.58 12.70
C HIS A 286 -10.72 -20.10 12.51
N ILE A 287 -11.88 -20.62 12.16
CA ILE A 287 -12.12 -22.05 11.95
C ILE A 287 -11.34 -22.53 10.74
N LEU A 288 -11.28 -21.75 9.67
CA LEU A 288 -10.53 -22.10 8.48
C LEU A 288 -9.03 -22.19 8.74
N TYR A 289 -8.45 -21.19 9.40
CA TYR A 289 -7.02 -21.20 9.73
C TYR A 289 -6.65 -22.42 10.60
N GLU A 290 -7.40 -22.67 11.68
CA GLU A 290 -7.18 -23.83 12.56
C GLU A 290 -7.41 -25.15 11.83
N LYS A 291 -8.40 -25.22 10.94
CA LYS A 291 -8.68 -26.39 10.12
C LYS A 291 -7.55 -26.68 9.15
N VAL A 292 -7.10 -25.68 8.41
CA VAL A 292 -5.97 -25.79 7.48
C VAL A 292 -4.72 -26.27 8.21
N ARG A 293 -4.42 -25.69 9.38
CA ARG A 293 -3.25 -26.04 10.18
C ARG A 293 -3.32 -27.46 10.74
N LYS A 294 -4.48 -27.89 11.22
CA LYS A 294 -4.65 -29.18 11.90
C LYS A 294 -4.93 -30.33 10.94
N GLU A 295 -5.70 -30.11 9.91
CA GLU A 295 -6.19 -31.14 8.99
C GLU A 295 -5.30 -31.34 7.76
N LYS A 296 -4.16 -30.64 7.66
CA LYS A 296 -3.28 -30.67 6.49
C LYS A 296 -4.07 -30.49 5.17
N TYR A 297 -4.87 -29.45 5.12
CA TYR A 297 -5.66 -29.12 3.94
C TYR A 297 -4.79 -29.08 2.67
N PRO A 298 -5.25 -29.61 1.51
CA PRO A 298 -4.44 -29.70 0.29
C PRO A 298 -4.28 -28.32 -0.37
N LEU A 299 -3.50 -27.42 0.25
CA LEU A 299 -3.28 -26.05 -0.24
C LEU A 299 -2.58 -26.03 -1.60
N ASP A 300 -1.72 -26.99 -1.90
CA ASP A 300 -1.02 -27.05 -3.18
C ASP A 300 -1.99 -27.28 -4.35
N GLU A 301 -3.03 -28.10 -4.15
CA GLU A 301 -4.09 -28.26 -5.16
C GLU A 301 -4.88 -26.96 -5.35
N LEU A 302 -5.21 -26.26 -4.25
CA LEU A 302 -5.87 -24.98 -4.31
C LEU A 302 -5.04 -23.96 -5.09
N TYR A 303 -3.75 -23.85 -4.77
CA TYR A 303 -2.87 -22.90 -5.45
C TYR A 303 -2.69 -23.25 -6.93
N GLY A 304 -2.64 -24.53 -7.28
CA GLY A 304 -2.65 -24.99 -8.67
C GLY A 304 -3.91 -24.53 -9.42
N LEU A 305 -5.08 -24.69 -8.83
CA LEU A 305 -6.36 -24.22 -9.41
C LEU A 305 -6.41 -22.71 -9.53
N VAL A 306 -5.93 -21.98 -8.53
CA VAL A 306 -5.89 -20.51 -8.52
C VAL A 306 -4.96 -19.97 -9.62
N GLU A 307 -3.82 -20.62 -9.85
CA GLU A 307 -2.89 -20.25 -10.92
C GLU A 307 -3.52 -20.42 -12.31
N ILE A 308 -4.27 -21.48 -12.52
CA ILE A 308 -4.98 -21.76 -13.80
C ILE A 308 -6.17 -20.80 -13.99
N ALA A 309 -6.93 -20.53 -12.94
CA ALA A 309 -8.15 -19.70 -13.04
C ALA A 309 -7.87 -18.25 -13.45
N GLY A 310 -6.63 -17.79 -13.36
CA GLY A 310 -6.20 -16.45 -13.75
C GLY A 310 -5.56 -16.39 -15.15
N THR A 311 -5.55 -17.45 -15.90
CA THR A 311 -5.06 -17.49 -17.29
C THR A 311 -6.23 -17.50 -18.27
#